data_e9ce1313deae394f9c97b90a3cc62e17
#
_entry.id   e9ce1313deae394f9c97b90a3cc62e17
#
_cell.length_a   1.000
_cell.length_b   1.000
_cell.length_c   1.000
_cell.angle_alpha   90.00
_cell.angle_beta   90.00
_cell.angle_gamma   90.00
#
_symmetry.space_group_name_H-M   'P 1'
#
loop_
_entity.id
_entity.type
_entity.pdbx_description
1 polymer ?
#
loop_
_entity_poly.entity_id
_entity_poly.type
_entity_poly.pdbx_seq_one_letter_code
_entity_poly.pdbx_strand_id
1 'polypeptide(L)'
;MGVVKADKGMVEFVNDNGQSVKPVLSAVFQDCRLIEHLSPVINVKMVLKKNKKNSAKDVAFAVKSELLKLLDKEALDKPCSELSGGMKRRVEIVRAVMAESDIVIMDEPFAGLDEVTKDNVINYIMNNINNRIVIISTHDEEVVKKLRANVLFVDNKACSCYNNV
;
A
#
# COMPACT_ATOMS: atom_id res chain seq x y z
N MET A 1 -9.78 0.60 -9.84
CA MET A 1 -10.01 -0.85 -9.81
C MET A 1 -11.25 -1.27 -10.62
N GLY A 2 -12.33 -0.48 -10.68
CA GLY A 2 -13.48 -0.78 -11.55
C GLY A 2 -14.30 -2.02 -11.12
N VAL A 3 -14.20 -2.40 -9.85
CA VAL A 3 -14.95 -3.54 -9.29
C VAL A 3 -16.44 -3.23 -9.23
N VAL A 4 -16.78 -1.97 -8.97
CA VAL A 4 -18.16 -1.45 -8.96
C VAL A 4 -18.26 -0.34 -9.99
N LYS A 5 -19.34 -0.35 -10.79
CA LYS A 5 -19.64 0.75 -11.72
C LYS A 5 -20.27 1.91 -10.95
N ALA A 6 -19.93 3.13 -11.35
CA ALA A 6 -20.61 4.30 -10.82
C ALA A 6 -22.09 4.32 -11.29
N ASP A 7 -23.01 4.66 -10.40
CA ASP A 7 -24.43 4.79 -10.73
C ASP A 7 -24.67 5.99 -11.68
N LYS A 8 -23.89 7.05 -11.51
CA LYS A 8 -23.89 8.26 -12.35
C LYS A 8 -22.48 8.83 -12.43
N GLY A 9 -22.21 9.56 -13.51
CA GLY A 9 -20.92 10.19 -13.77
C GLY A 9 -19.86 9.21 -14.27
N MET A 10 -18.61 9.65 -14.30
CA MET A 10 -17.46 8.84 -14.68
C MET A 10 -16.25 9.16 -13.81
N VAL A 11 -15.35 8.18 -13.70
CA VAL A 11 -14.01 8.36 -13.09
C VAL A 11 -13.00 8.31 -14.23
N GLU A 12 -12.25 9.38 -14.39
CA GLU A 12 -11.22 9.50 -15.42
C GLU A 12 -9.87 9.81 -14.75
N PHE A 13 -8.82 9.20 -15.26
CA PHE A 13 -7.46 9.51 -14.87
C PHE A 13 -6.82 10.29 -16.00
N VAL A 14 -6.28 11.46 -15.68
CA VAL A 14 -5.61 12.33 -16.64
C VAL A 14 -4.17 12.58 -16.22
N ASN A 15 -3.26 12.67 -17.20
CA ASN A 15 -1.89 13.12 -16.95
C ASN A 15 -1.81 14.65 -16.83
N ASP A 16 -0.63 15.19 -16.56
CA ASP A 16 -0.42 16.64 -16.42
C ASP A 16 -0.79 17.45 -17.68
N ASN A 17 -0.88 16.81 -18.83
CA ASN A 17 -1.31 17.42 -20.11
C ASN A 17 -2.82 17.29 -20.34
N GLY A 18 -3.59 16.80 -19.36
CA GLY A 18 -5.05 16.61 -19.48
C GLY A 18 -5.47 15.44 -20.38
N GLN A 19 -4.56 14.55 -20.75
CA GLN A 19 -4.88 13.38 -21.58
C GLN A 19 -5.31 12.22 -20.71
N SER A 20 -6.36 11.51 -21.13
CA SER A 20 -6.85 10.31 -20.46
C SER A 20 -5.79 9.20 -20.49
N VAL A 21 -5.52 8.61 -19.33
CA VAL A 21 -4.53 7.56 -19.14
C VAL A 21 -5.12 6.39 -18.36
N LYS A 22 -4.54 5.21 -18.54
CA LYS A 22 -4.88 4.03 -17.72
C LYS A 22 -3.77 3.79 -16.71
N PRO A 23 -3.95 4.21 -15.45
CA PRO A 23 -2.91 4.06 -14.43
C PRO A 23 -2.71 2.61 -14.04
N VAL A 24 -1.47 2.30 -13.65
CA VAL A 24 -1.14 1.05 -12.95
C VAL A 24 -1.47 1.25 -11.47
N LEU A 25 -2.26 0.33 -10.91
CA LEU A 25 -2.71 0.40 -9.52
C LEU A 25 -2.04 -0.67 -8.68
N SER A 26 -1.63 -0.31 -7.47
CA SER A 26 -1.35 -1.27 -6.40
C SER A 26 -2.33 -1.08 -5.25
N ALA A 27 -2.58 -2.13 -4.46
CA ALA A 27 -3.57 -2.05 -3.41
C ALA A 27 -3.21 -2.88 -2.18
N VAL A 28 -3.63 -2.36 -1.01
CA VAL A 28 -3.82 -3.08 0.25
C VAL A 28 -5.31 -3.13 0.50
N PHE A 29 -5.86 -4.32 0.63
CA PHE A 29 -7.28 -4.53 0.91
C PHE A 29 -7.52 -4.66 2.41
N GLN A 30 -8.76 -4.47 2.86
CA GLN A 30 -9.15 -4.71 4.23
C GLN A 30 -8.88 -6.16 4.64
N ASP A 31 -9.25 -7.12 3.78
CA ASP A 31 -8.92 -8.54 3.96
C ASP A 31 -7.51 -8.83 3.45
N CYS A 32 -6.81 -9.72 4.14
CA CYS A 32 -5.47 -10.15 3.75
C CYS A 32 -5.49 -10.88 2.40
N ARG A 33 -4.66 -10.41 1.47
CA ARG A 33 -4.51 -10.97 0.11
C ARG A 33 -3.09 -11.50 -0.14
N LEU A 34 -2.46 -12.05 0.89
CA LEU A 34 -1.19 -12.77 0.74
C LEU A 34 -1.45 -14.22 0.32
N ILE A 35 -0.50 -14.79 -0.39
CA ILE A 35 -0.46 -16.24 -0.65
C ILE A 35 0.12 -16.88 0.61
N GLU A 36 -0.73 -17.49 1.42
CA GLU A 36 -0.41 -17.88 2.79
C GLU A 36 0.70 -18.93 2.92
N HIS A 37 0.80 -19.85 1.99
CA HIS A 37 1.84 -20.89 1.99
C HIS A 37 3.22 -20.38 1.48
N LEU A 38 3.29 -19.15 1.00
CA LEU A 38 4.55 -18.52 0.57
C LEU A 38 5.09 -17.55 1.62
N SER A 39 6.41 -17.38 1.62
CA SER A 39 7.07 -16.43 2.52
C SER A 39 6.79 -14.96 2.10
N PRO A 40 6.96 -13.98 3.03
CA PRO A 40 6.91 -12.56 2.73
C PRO A 40 7.76 -12.16 1.53
N VAL A 41 8.98 -12.67 1.47
CA VAL A 41 9.91 -12.38 0.36
C VAL A 41 9.31 -12.78 -0.99
N ILE A 42 8.71 -13.95 -1.07
CA ILE A 42 8.10 -14.42 -2.32
C ILE A 42 6.85 -13.61 -2.66
N ASN A 43 5.98 -13.34 -1.68
CA ASN A 43 4.78 -12.53 -1.86
C ASN A 43 5.11 -11.13 -2.43
N VAL A 44 6.18 -10.50 -1.97
CA VAL A 44 6.62 -9.19 -2.48
C VAL A 44 7.27 -9.33 -3.85
N LYS A 45 8.13 -10.33 -4.07
CA LYS A 45 8.79 -10.53 -5.37
C LYS A 45 7.82 -10.72 -6.53
N MET A 46 6.66 -11.30 -6.30
CA MET A 46 5.67 -11.61 -7.34
C MET A 46 5.10 -10.37 -8.05
N VAL A 47 5.10 -9.21 -7.38
CA VAL A 47 4.55 -7.97 -7.95
C VAL A 47 5.61 -7.10 -8.62
N LEU A 48 6.88 -7.48 -8.52
CA LEU A 48 7.97 -6.72 -9.12
C LEU A 48 8.10 -7.05 -10.61
N LYS A 49 8.28 -6.02 -11.43
CA LYS A 49 8.58 -6.22 -12.84
C LYS A 49 9.93 -6.90 -13.02
N LYS A 50 9.98 -7.88 -13.91
CA LYS A 50 11.25 -8.52 -14.28
C LYS A 50 12.12 -7.53 -15.03
N ASN A 51 13.21 -7.11 -14.40
CA ASN A 51 14.25 -6.33 -15.07
C ASN A 51 15.39 -7.27 -15.46
N LYS A 52 15.70 -7.36 -16.73
CA LYS A 52 16.80 -8.23 -17.26
C LYS A 52 18.17 -7.88 -16.69
N LYS A 53 18.36 -6.65 -16.16
CA LYS A 53 19.63 -6.19 -15.61
C LYS A 53 19.87 -6.65 -14.17
N ASN A 54 18.82 -6.99 -13.43
CA ASN A 54 18.93 -7.39 -12.02
C ASN A 54 18.94 -8.91 -11.90
N SER A 55 19.91 -9.46 -11.19
CA SER A 55 19.92 -10.89 -10.88
C SER A 55 18.78 -11.23 -9.90
N ALA A 56 18.35 -12.49 -9.89
CA ALA A 56 17.37 -12.96 -8.92
C ALA A 56 17.82 -12.78 -7.45
N LYS A 57 19.14 -12.76 -7.22
CA LYS A 57 19.75 -12.52 -5.91
C LYS A 57 19.63 -11.04 -5.51
N ASP A 58 19.88 -10.12 -6.43
CA ASP A 58 19.78 -8.67 -6.18
C ASP A 58 18.33 -8.28 -5.84
N VAL A 59 17.38 -8.83 -6.59
CA VAL A 59 15.94 -8.62 -6.31
C VAL A 59 15.56 -9.17 -4.94
N ALA A 60 16.02 -10.37 -4.59
CA ALA A 60 15.74 -10.96 -3.29
C ALA A 60 16.37 -10.16 -2.15
N PHE A 61 17.58 -9.64 -2.34
CA PHE A 61 18.26 -8.78 -1.36
C PHE A 61 17.49 -7.48 -1.15
N ALA A 62 17.11 -6.80 -2.23
CA ALA A 62 16.33 -5.56 -2.16
C ALA A 62 14.99 -5.78 -1.42
N VAL A 63 14.26 -6.85 -1.74
CA VAL A 63 13.01 -7.18 -1.07
C VAL A 63 13.22 -7.49 0.43
N LYS A 64 14.25 -8.26 0.77
CA LYS A 64 14.57 -8.53 2.18
C LYS A 64 14.91 -7.24 2.93
N SER A 65 15.68 -6.36 2.33
CA SER A 65 16.04 -5.06 2.93
C SER A 65 14.81 -4.18 3.20
N GLU A 66 13.83 -4.17 2.28
CA GLU A 66 12.58 -3.42 2.49
C GLU A 66 11.72 -4.05 3.58
N LEU A 67 11.57 -5.37 3.58
CA LEU A 67 10.80 -6.07 4.60
C LEU A 67 11.39 -5.89 6.01
N LEU A 68 12.72 -5.86 6.14
CA LEU A 68 13.41 -5.65 7.42
C LEU A 68 13.18 -4.27 8.04
N LYS A 69 12.67 -3.31 7.29
CA LYS A 69 12.26 -2.02 7.85
C LYS A 69 11.01 -2.13 8.74
N LEU A 70 10.19 -3.17 8.52
CA LEU A 70 8.91 -3.35 9.20
C LEU A 70 8.74 -4.72 9.88
N LEU A 71 9.63 -5.68 9.66
CA LEU A 71 9.52 -7.05 10.15
C LEU A 71 10.86 -7.55 10.68
N ASP A 72 10.81 -8.46 11.65
CA ASP A 72 11.98 -9.14 12.15
C ASP A 72 12.51 -10.16 11.12
N LYS A 73 13.81 -10.42 11.18
CA LYS A 73 14.50 -11.31 10.24
C LYS A 73 13.90 -12.71 10.20
N GLU A 74 13.50 -13.23 11.36
CA GLU A 74 12.94 -14.56 11.54
C GLU A 74 11.59 -14.75 10.82
N ALA A 75 10.87 -13.66 10.54
CA ALA A 75 9.61 -13.68 9.84
C ALA A 75 9.77 -13.84 8.32
N LEU A 76 10.93 -13.45 7.75
CA LEU A 76 11.08 -13.31 6.30
C LEU A 76 11.03 -14.63 5.53
N ASP A 77 11.46 -15.70 6.15
CA ASP A 77 11.59 -17.02 5.52
C ASP A 77 10.45 -17.98 5.94
N LYS A 78 9.56 -17.57 6.88
CA LYS A 78 8.38 -18.35 7.30
C LYS A 78 7.24 -18.20 6.30
N PRO A 79 6.35 -19.19 6.16
CA PRO A 79 5.09 -19.02 5.43
C PRO A 79 4.24 -17.90 6.05
N CYS A 80 3.55 -17.12 5.22
CA CYS A 80 2.68 -16.04 5.73
C CYS A 80 1.55 -16.56 6.64
N SER A 81 1.16 -17.84 6.53
CA SER A 81 0.19 -18.46 7.43
C SER A 81 0.63 -18.43 8.90
N GLU A 82 1.94 -18.45 9.17
CA GLU A 82 2.51 -18.43 10.52
C GLU A 82 2.69 -17.00 11.09
N LEU A 83 2.44 -15.97 10.31
CA LEU A 83 2.57 -14.58 10.73
C LEU A 83 1.31 -14.09 11.47
N SER A 84 1.50 -13.19 12.44
CA SER A 84 0.38 -12.48 13.05
C SER A 84 -0.34 -11.58 12.04
N GLY A 85 -1.58 -11.17 12.33
CA GLY A 85 -2.35 -10.29 11.47
C GLY A 85 -1.61 -8.98 11.16
N GLY A 86 -1.01 -8.36 12.18
CA GLY A 86 -0.22 -7.13 11.99
C GLY A 86 1.06 -7.35 11.18
N MET A 87 1.70 -8.52 11.27
CA MET A 87 2.84 -8.87 10.41
C MET A 87 2.40 -9.06 8.96
N LYS A 88 1.30 -9.78 8.73
CA LYS A 88 0.70 -9.94 7.38
C LYS A 88 0.38 -8.58 6.76
N ARG A 89 -0.22 -7.68 7.52
CA ARG A 89 -0.55 -6.32 7.08
C ARG A 89 0.70 -5.56 6.63
N ARG A 90 1.79 -5.62 7.42
CA ARG A 90 3.06 -4.98 7.06
C ARG A 90 3.67 -5.57 5.78
N VAL A 91 3.57 -6.87 5.54
CA VAL A 91 3.97 -7.50 4.26
C VAL A 91 3.15 -6.97 3.09
N GLU A 92 1.82 -6.83 3.24
CA GLU A 92 0.95 -6.28 2.19
C GLU A 92 1.31 -4.84 1.84
N ILE A 93 1.62 -4.02 2.85
CA ILE A 93 2.03 -2.63 2.65
C ILE A 93 3.36 -2.57 1.89
N VAL A 94 4.37 -3.35 2.31
CA VAL A 94 5.65 -3.43 1.58
C VAL A 94 5.43 -3.89 0.13
N ARG A 95 4.59 -4.91 -0.07
CA ARG A 95 4.24 -5.40 -1.41
C ARG A 95 3.61 -4.31 -2.29
N ALA A 96 2.65 -3.55 -1.75
CA ALA A 96 1.98 -2.49 -2.48
C ALA A 96 2.90 -1.30 -2.78
N VAL A 97 3.76 -0.93 -1.82
CA VAL A 97 4.72 0.16 -1.96
C VAL A 97 5.85 -0.18 -2.93
N MET A 98 6.35 -1.42 -2.93
CA MET A 98 7.39 -1.87 -3.85
C MET A 98 6.87 -2.15 -5.26
N ALA A 99 5.57 -2.35 -5.44
CA ALA A 99 4.99 -2.50 -6.77
C ALA A 99 5.18 -1.21 -7.59
N GLU A 100 5.57 -1.35 -8.86
CA GLU A 100 5.64 -0.24 -9.81
C GLU A 100 4.22 0.17 -10.21
N SER A 101 3.68 1.19 -9.54
CA SER A 101 2.33 1.69 -9.76
C SER A 101 2.30 3.22 -9.77
N ASP A 102 1.33 3.79 -10.46
CA ASP A 102 1.06 5.23 -10.48
C ASP A 102 0.23 5.65 -9.26
N ILE A 103 -0.64 4.74 -8.80
CA ILE A 103 -1.55 4.97 -7.69
C ILE A 103 -1.48 3.80 -6.72
N VAL A 104 -1.41 4.11 -5.43
CA VAL A 104 -1.48 3.13 -4.33
C VAL A 104 -2.78 3.36 -3.56
N ILE A 105 -3.62 2.34 -3.48
CA ILE A 105 -4.88 2.39 -2.74
C ILE A 105 -4.76 1.49 -1.51
N MET A 106 -5.06 2.02 -0.33
CA MET A 106 -4.96 1.27 0.92
C MET A 106 -6.27 1.40 1.71
N ASP A 107 -6.87 0.25 2.00
CA ASP A 107 -8.11 0.17 2.77
C ASP A 107 -7.79 -0.27 4.20
N GLU A 108 -8.01 0.63 5.16
CA GLU A 108 -7.70 0.46 6.59
C GLU A 108 -6.30 -0.16 6.84
N PRO A 109 -5.21 0.40 6.28
CA PRO A 109 -3.89 -0.23 6.32
C PRO A 109 -3.29 -0.31 7.72
N PHE A 110 -3.80 0.47 8.66
CA PHE A 110 -3.29 0.58 10.04
C PHE A 110 -4.12 -0.21 11.05
N ALA A 111 -5.20 -0.86 10.62
CA ALA A 111 -6.08 -1.62 11.50
C ALA A 111 -5.32 -2.76 12.21
N GLY A 112 -5.49 -2.87 13.52
CA GLY A 112 -4.88 -3.92 14.35
C GLY A 112 -3.37 -3.74 14.61
N LEU A 113 -2.79 -2.58 14.29
CA LEU A 113 -1.42 -2.23 14.67
C LEU A 113 -1.41 -1.42 15.97
N ASP A 114 -0.40 -1.65 16.80
CA ASP A 114 -0.10 -0.78 17.95
C ASP A 114 0.49 0.56 17.48
N GLU A 115 0.50 1.58 18.35
CA GLU A 115 0.89 2.94 18.00
C GLU A 115 2.33 3.05 17.47
N VAL A 116 3.27 2.33 18.07
CA VAL A 116 4.68 2.34 17.63
C VAL A 116 4.81 1.73 16.23
N THR A 117 4.11 0.64 16.01
CA THR A 117 4.08 -0.02 14.69
C THR A 117 3.37 0.85 13.64
N LYS A 118 2.28 1.54 14.00
CA LYS A 118 1.60 2.50 13.10
C LYS A 118 2.58 3.60 12.66
N ASP A 119 3.30 4.21 13.59
CA ASP A 119 4.26 5.27 13.28
C ASP A 119 5.36 4.79 12.33
N ASN A 120 5.90 3.60 12.56
CA ASN A 120 6.89 3.00 11.68
C ASN A 120 6.34 2.76 10.26
N VAL A 121 5.10 2.28 10.16
CA VAL A 121 4.44 2.03 8.87
C VAL A 121 4.14 3.34 8.15
N ILE A 122 3.64 4.37 8.85
CA ILE A 122 3.41 5.71 8.28
C ILE A 122 4.72 6.27 7.72
N ASN A 123 5.79 6.24 8.50
CA ASN A 123 7.10 6.72 8.06
C ASN A 123 7.61 5.91 6.86
N TYR A 124 7.42 4.60 6.86
CA TYR A 124 7.78 3.75 5.73
C TYR A 124 7.04 4.15 4.45
N ILE A 125 5.73 4.32 4.52
CA ILE A 125 4.90 4.75 3.39
C ILE A 125 5.41 6.11 2.89
N MET A 126 5.47 7.12 3.75
CA MET A 126 5.85 8.49 3.38
C MET A 126 7.22 8.57 2.72
N ASN A 127 8.18 7.76 3.16
CA ASN A 127 9.54 7.74 2.60
C ASN A 127 9.68 6.96 1.29
N ASN A 128 8.69 6.16 0.91
CA ASN A 128 8.82 5.24 -0.24
C ASN A 128 7.73 5.41 -1.32
N ILE A 129 6.74 6.29 -1.13
CA ILE A 129 5.68 6.53 -2.12
C ILE A 129 6.14 7.39 -3.30
N ASN A 130 7.26 8.13 -3.15
CA ASN A 130 7.76 9.05 -4.17
C ASN A 130 6.63 9.99 -4.68
N ASN A 131 6.56 10.25 -6.00
CA ASN A 131 5.55 11.12 -6.63
C ASN A 131 4.26 10.38 -7.01
N ARG A 132 3.92 9.28 -6.34
CA ARG A 132 2.69 8.53 -6.61
C ARG A 132 1.49 9.13 -5.89
N ILE A 133 0.31 8.96 -6.46
CA ILE A 133 -0.93 9.25 -5.76
C ILE A 133 -1.19 8.13 -4.75
N VAL A 134 -1.45 8.49 -3.51
CA VAL A 134 -1.83 7.53 -2.45
C VAL A 134 -3.23 7.88 -1.95
N ILE A 135 -4.09 6.89 -1.96
CA ILE A 135 -5.47 6.99 -1.45
C ILE A 135 -5.59 6.02 -0.28
N ILE A 136 -5.88 6.54 0.89
CA ILE A 136 -6.01 5.75 2.12
C ILE A 136 -7.42 5.96 2.68
N SER A 137 -8.18 4.88 2.87
CA SER A 137 -9.36 4.92 3.72
C SER A 137 -8.95 4.62 5.16
N THR A 138 -9.39 5.44 6.09
CA THR A 138 -9.18 5.23 7.53
C THR A 138 -10.20 6.02 8.33
N HIS A 139 -10.54 5.52 9.50
CA HIS A 139 -11.35 6.21 10.51
C HIS A 139 -10.49 6.76 11.67
N ASP A 140 -9.16 6.60 11.60
CA ASP A 140 -8.21 7.03 12.63
C ASP A 140 -7.74 8.47 12.35
N GLU A 141 -8.29 9.44 13.12
CA GLU A 141 -7.95 10.87 12.95
C GLU A 141 -6.48 11.19 13.24
N GLU A 142 -5.82 10.42 14.12
CA GLU A 142 -4.40 10.65 14.41
C GLU A 142 -3.53 10.27 13.23
N VAL A 143 -3.87 9.17 12.55
CA VAL A 143 -3.22 8.78 11.30
C VAL A 143 -3.35 9.86 10.25
N VAL A 144 -4.56 10.44 10.09
CA VAL A 144 -4.80 11.52 9.13
C VAL A 144 -3.89 12.72 9.41
N LYS A 145 -3.76 13.14 10.68
CA LYS A 145 -2.86 14.23 11.08
C LYS A 145 -1.39 13.92 10.78
N LYS A 146 -0.95 12.70 11.08
CA LYS A 146 0.44 12.26 10.86
C LYS A 146 0.80 12.20 9.37
N LEU A 147 -0.14 11.80 8.52
CA LEU A 147 0.06 11.72 7.06
C LEU A 147 0.10 13.10 6.38
N ARG A 148 -0.38 14.17 7.04
CA ARG A 148 -0.50 15.52 6.45
C ARG A 148 -1.21 15.50 5.09
N ALA A 149 -2.22 14.65 4.96
CA ALA A 149 -2.91 14.39 3.69
C ALA A 149 -4.11 15.33 3.51
N ASN A 150 -4.52 15.54 2.27
CA ASN A 150 -5.82 16.11 1.98
C ASN A 150 -6.90 15.12 2.38
N VAL A 151 -7.94 15.59 3.05
CA VAL A 151 -8.99 14.73 3.60
C VAL A 151 -10.26 14.88 2.78
N LEU A 152 -10.81 13.74 2.38
CA LEU A 152 -12.09 13.62 1.74
C LEU A 152 -13.05 12.88 2.67
N PHE A 153 -14.04 13.57 3.22
CA PHE A 153 -15.09 12.95 3.99
C PHE A 153 -16.18 12.38 3.08
N VAL A 154 -16.44 11.10 3.23
CA VAL A 154 -17.50 10.40 2.51
C VAL A 154 -18.58 10.02 3.51
N ASP A 155 -19.75 10.64 3.41
CA ASP A 155 -20.93 10.25 4.16
C ASP A 155 -22.08 9.87 3.22
N ASN A 156 -23.19 9.39 3.78
CA ASN A 156 -24.35 8.96 2.98
C ASN A 156 -25.05 10.11 2.21
N LYS A 157 -24.63 11.37 2.37
CA LYS A 157 -25.34 12.54 1.80
C LYS A 157 -24.45 13.44 0.95
N ALA A 158 -23.17 13.50 1.20
CA ALA A 158 -22.26 14.38 0.48
C ALA A 158 -20.79 13.92 0.59
N CYS A 159 -20.00 14.34 -0.38
CA CYS A 159 -18.56 14.21 -0.35
C CYS A 159 -17.98 15.63 -0.16
N SER A 160 -17.26 15.86 0.96
CA SER A 160 -16.65 17.16 1.24
C SER A 160 -15.14 17.04 1.36
N CYS A 161 -14.40 17.93 0.68
CA CYS A 161 -12.95 17.98 0.72
C CYS A 161 -12.49 19.06 1.72
N TYR A 162 -11.54 18.73 2.56
CA TYR A 162 -10.84 19.66 3.43
C TYR A 162 -9.34 19.56 3.14
N ASN A 163 -8.73 20.68 2.80
CA ASN A 163 -7.28 20.78 2.71
C ASN A 163 -6.75 21.03 4.13
N ASN A 164 -5.99 20.09 4.67
CA ASN A 164 -5.18 20.38 5.85
C ASN A 164 -4.01 21.27 5.39
N VAL A 165 -4.10 22.55 5.73
CA VAL A 165 -3.01 23.52 5.58
C VAL A 165 -2.03 23.34 6.74
#